data_e47b8b9526a639a196f9fc3c1dedb164
#
_entry.id   e47b8b9526a639a196f9fc3c1dedb164
#
_cell.length_a   1.000
_cell.length_b   1.000
_cell.length_c   1.000
_cell.angle_alpha   90.00
_cell.angle_beta   90.00
_cell.angle_gamma   90.00
#
_symmetry.space_group_name_H-M   'P 1'
#
loop_
_entity.id
_entity.type
_entity.pdbx_description
1 polymer ?
#
loop_
_entity_poly.entity_id
_entity_poly.type
_entity_poly.pdbx_seq_one_letter_code
_entity_poly.pdbx_strand_id
1 'polypeptide(L)'
;MPKKILSVLSHTEYGNLEDSDIGLFASAFAPVTGNEMTILLSEDAVNYAVRGQNGTGITIAGGTVQPGFLIETDIESVQASNILVYAFREYLDERGIPEVDLVKGVKLMSRRELGKFVDRFDSVWNW
;
A
#
# COMPACT_ATOMS: atom_id res chain seq x y z
N MET A 1 1.21 -12.85 22.95
CA MET A 1 2.15 -11.81 22.50
C MET A 1 1.78 -11.35 21.09
N PRO A 2 1.61 -10.06 20.87
CA PRO A 2 1.40 -9.56 19.51
C PRO A 2 2.64 -9.84 18.65
N LYS A 3 2.40 -10.28 17.44
CA LYS A 3 3.47 -10.48 16.46
C LYS A 3 3.62 -9.24 15.58
N LYS A 4 4.84 -9.02 15.13
CA LYS A 4 5.16 -7.96 14.17
C LYS A 4 5.18 -8.58 12.78
N ILE A 5 4.30 -8.10 11.92
CA ILE A 5 4.10 -8.65 10.56
C ILE A 5 4.48 -7.58 9.54
N LEU A 6 5.31 -7.96 8.58
CA LEU A 6 5.61 -7.14 7.42
C LEU A 6 4.83 -7.67 6.23
N SER A 7 4.00 -6.82 5.63
CA SER A 7 3.26 -7.13 4.42
C SER A 7 3.92 -6.43 3.24
N VAL A 8 4.49 -7.19 2.32
CA VAL A 8 5.17 -6.67 1.13
C VAL A 8 4.22 -6.76 -0.05
N LEU A 9 3.88 -5.62 -0.62
CA LEU A 9 3.05 -5.51 -1.82
C LEU A 9 3.96 -5.21 -3.00
N SER A 10 3.92 -6.04 -4.04
CA SER A 10 4.77 -5.89 -5.22
C SER A 10 3.99 -5.60 -6.50
N HIS A 11 2.67 -5.72 -6.45
CA HIS A 11 1.81 -5.54 -7.62
C HIS A 11 0.72 -4.52 -7.35
N THR A 12 0.21 -3.93 -8.43
CA THR A 12 -0.97 -3.07 -8.38
C THR A 12 -2.14 -3.80 -9.04
N GLU A 13 -3.33 -3.61 -8.50
CA GLU A 13 -4.57 -4.18 -9.04
C GLU A 13 -5.52 -3.09 -9.50
N TYR A 14 -4.98 -2.16 -10.30
CA TYR A 14 -5.79 -1.10 -10.90
C TYR A 14 -6.72 -1.67 -11.98
N GLY A 15 -7.89 -1.09 -12.09
CA GLY A 15 -8.84 -1.48 -13.12
C GLY A 15 -9.79 -2.60 -12.75
N ASN A 16 -9.65 -3.16 -11.59
CA ASN A 16 -10.66 -4.05 -11.04
C ASN A 16 -11.78 -3.20 -10.43
N LEU A 17 -12.97 -3.27 -10.98
CA LEU A 17 -14.10 -2.45 -10.55
C LEU A 17 -14.76 -2.97 -9.27
N GLU A 18 -14.49 -4.19 -8.89
CA GLU A 18 -15.19 -4.86 -7.79
C GLU A 18 -14.40 -4.88 -6.50
N ASP A 19 -13.07 -4.93 -6.59
CA ASP A 19 -12.24 -5.21 -5.43
C ASP A 19 -11.11 -4.20 -5.24
N SER A 20 -10.81 -3.91 -3.98
CA SER A 20 -9.56 -3.30 -3.57
C SER A 20 -8.43 -4.31 -3.68
N ASP A 21 -7.18 -3.86 -3.62
CA ASP A 21 -6.03 -4.75 -3.58
C ASP A 21 -6.15 -5.71 -2.38
N ILE A 22 -6.10 -7.02 -2.65
CA ILE A 22 -6.28 -8.06 -1.63
C ILE A 22 -5.18 -7.96 -0.57
N GLY A 23 -3.93 -7.70 -0.99
CA GLY A 23 -2.82 -7.57 -0.05
C GLY A 23 -3.00 -6.40 0.90
N LEU A 24 -3.43 -5.25 0.38
CA LEU A 24 -3.71 -4.06 1.18
C LEU A 24 -4.88 -4.32 2.13
N PHE A 25 -5.95 -4.92 1.63
CA PHE A 25 -7.12 -5.27 2.41
C PHE A 25 -6.78 -6.26 3.54
N ALA A 26 -6.07 -7.34 3.22
CA ALA A 26 -5.66 -8.33 4.22
C ALA A 26 -4.75 -7.72 5.29
N SER A 27 -3.86 -6.82 4.89
CA SER A 27 -2.97 -6.11 5.82
C SER A 27 -3.75 -5.30 6.86
N ALA A 28 -4.88 -4.74 6.48
CA ALA A 28 -5.71 -3.94 7.38
C ALA A 28 -6.37 -4.77 8.49
N PHE A 29 -6.48 -6.09 8.31
CA PHE A 29 -7.09 -6.96 9.31
C PHE A 29 -6.13 -7.41 10.42
N ALA A 30 -4.83 -7.38 10.19
CA ALA A 30 -3.88 -7.88 11.18
C ALA A 30 -4.00 -7.19 12.54
N PRO A 31 -4.17 -5.85 12.62
CA PRO A 31 -4.34 -5.18 13.91
C PRO A 31 -5.58 -5.62 14.68
N VAL A 32 -6.63 -6.09 13.97
CA VAL A 32 -7.87 -6.56 14.61
C VAL A 32 -7.59 -7.79 15.47
N THR A 33 -6.58 -8.58 15.12
CA THR A 33 -6.17 -9.76 15.89
C THR A 33 -5.11 -9.44 16.94
N GLY A 34 -4.79 -8.17 17.14
CA GLY A 34 -3.81 -7.73 18.13
C GLY A 34 -2.36 -7.74 17.65
N ASN A 35 -2.12 -7.95 16.37
CA ASN A 35 -0.78 -7.94 15.80
C ASN A 35 -0.39 -6.54 15.30
N GLU A 36 0.92 -6.27 15.27
CA GLU A 36 1.44 -5.06 14.65
C GLU A 36 1.69 -5.32 13.17
N MET A 37 1.18 -4.44 12.31
CA MET A 37 1.34 -4.55 10.86
C MET A 37 2.16 -3.37 10.34
N THR A 38 3.07 -3.67 9.42
CA THR A 38 3.77 -2.67 8.60
C THR A 38 3.65 -3.08 7.14
N ILE A 39 3.39 -2.12 6.28
CA ILE A 39 3.27 -2.34 4.83
C ILE A 39 4.52 -1.79 4.15
N LEU A 40 5.09 -2.57 3.25
CA LEU A 40 6.20 -2.16 2.39
C LEU A 40 5.76 -2.24 0.93
N LEU A 41 5.74 -1.10 0.27
CA LEU A 41 5.40 -1.00 -1.15
C LEU A 41 6.67 -1.17 -1.97
N SER A 42 6.69 -2.21 -2.79
CA SER A 42 7.82 -2.59 -3.62
C SER A 42 7.40 -2.65 -5.09
N GLU A 43 8.33 -2.48 -5.99
CA GLU A 43 8.09 -2.56 -7.44
C GLU A 43 6.89 -1.69 -7.85
N ASP A 44 5.93 -2.22 -8.57
CA ASP A 44 4.78 -1.45 -9.05
C ASP A 44 3.87 -0.95 -7.92
N ALA A 45 3.87 -1.62 -6.77
CA ALA A 45 3.03 -1.21 -5.65
C ALA A 45 3.43 0.15 -5.06
N VAL A 46 4.62 0.69 -5.35
CA VAL A 46 4.97 2.06 -4.94
C VAL A 46 4.01 3.09 -5.52
N ASN A 47 3.34 2.77 -6.62
CA ASN A 47 2.33 3.65 -7.20
C ASN A 47 1.14 3.90 -6.25
N TYR A 48 0.85 2.97 -5.35
CA TYR A 48 -0.21 3.17 -4.35
C TYR A 48 0.06 4.36 -3.42
N ALA A 49 1.31 4.73 -3.26
CA ALA A 49 1.70 5.83 -2.37
C ALA A 49 1.49 7.22 -3.00
N VAL A 50 1.17 7.30 -4.28
CA VAL A 50 1.00 8.58 -4.99
C VAL A 50 -0.37 9.18 -4.67
N ARG A 51 -0.39 10.49 -4.37
CA ARG A 51 -1.64 11.21 -4.10
C ARG A 51 -2.50 11.34 -5.35
N GLY A 52 -3.80 11.51 -5.15
CA GLY A 52 -4.75 11.85 -6.22
C GLY A 52 -5.20 10.69 -7.08
N GLN A 53 -5.00 9.47 -6.66
CA GLN A 53 -5.32 8.27 -7.43
C GLN A 53 -6.67 7.64 -7.09
N ASN A 54 -7.58 8.38 -6.50
CA ASN A 54 -8.93 7.86 -6.33
C ASN A 54 -9.54 7.64 -7.71
N GLY A 55 -9.99 6.42 -7.95
CA GLY A 55 -10.51 6.04 -9.26
C GLY A 55 -11.74 6.84 -9.66
N THR A 56 -11.89 7.05 -10.96
CA THR A 56 -13.09 7.66 -11.53
C THR A 56 -14.00 6.57 -12.06
N GLY A 57 -15.31 6.82 -12.04
CA GLY A 57 -16.27 5.86 -12.55
C GLY A 57 -16.15 5.66 -14.06
N ILE A 58 -16.68 4.55 -14.53
CA ILE A 58 -16.78 4.21 -15.95
C ILE A 58 -18.24 4.38 -16.39
N THR A 59 -18.46 5.11 -17.46
CA THR A 59 -19.80 5.28 -18.02
C THR A 59 -20.10 4.15 -19.00
N ILE A 60 -21.15 3.38 -18.70
CA ILE A 60 -21.61 2.28 -19.53
C ILE A 60 -23.11 2.45 -19.77
N ALA A 61 -23.53 2.49 -21.01
CA ALA A 61 -24.95 2.57 -21.40
C ALA A 61 -25.70 3.71 -20.68
N GLY A 62 -25.06 4.86 -20.51
CA GLY A 62 -25.66 6.05 -19.87
C GLY A 62 -25.63 6.03 -18.35
N GLY A 63 -25.18 4.94 -17.73
CA GLY A 63 -24.98 4.85 -16.30
C GLY A 63 -23.50 4.88 -15.94
N THR A 64 -23.17 5.34 -14.74
CA THR A 64 -21.80 5.36 -14.24
C THR A 64 -21.58 4.25 -13.24
N VAL A 65 -20.58 3.40 -13.49
CA VAL A 65 -20.13 2.37 -12.56
C VAL A 65 -18.94 2.92 -11.80
N GLN A 66 -19.03 2.99 -10.48
CA GLN A 66 -17.93 3.47 -9.65
C GLN A 66 -16.87 2.39 -9.48
N PRO A 67 -15.57 2.75 -9.45
CA PRO A 67 -14.52 1.78 -9.18
C PRO A 67 -14.61 1.26 -7.74
N GLY A 68 -14.19 0.01 -7.55
CA GLY A 68 -14.15 -0.61 -6.23
C GLY A 68 -12.96 -0.16 -5.37
N PHE A 69 -12.11 0.73 -5.86
CA PHE A 69 -10.92 1.18 -5.16
C PHE A 69 -10.86 2.71 -5.01
N LEU A 70 -10.38 3.14 -3.86
CA LEU A 70 -10.06 4.53 -3.56
C LEU A 70 -8.66 4.54 -2.93
N ILE A 71 -7.65 4.44 -3.77
CA ILE A 71 -6.26 4.14 -3.38
C ILE A 71 -5.73 5.10 -2.30
N GLU A 72 -5.86 6.40 -2.51
CA GLU A 72 -5.36 7.38 -1.53
C GLU A 72 -6.10 7.24 -0.20
N THR A 73 -7.42 7.07 -0.25
CA THR A 73 -8.24 6.88 0.94
C THR A 73 -7.88 5.59 1.67
N ASP A 74 -7.60 4.52 0.94
CA ASP A 74 -7.21 3.24 1.53
C ASP A 74 -5.86 3.35 2.23
N ILE A 75 -4.88 4.02 1.64
CA ILE A 75 -3.58 4.27 2.27
C ILE A 75 -3.76 5.11 3.55
N GLU A 76 -4.54 6.17 3.48
CA GLU A 76 -4.82 7.01 4.65
C GLU A 76 -5.54 6.23 5.75
N SER A 77 -6.44 5.33 5.38
CA SER A 77 -7.19 4.50 6.33
C SER A 77 -6.26 3.54 7.07
N VAL A 78 -5.33 2.88 6.38
CA VAL A 78 -4.38 1.99 7.05
C VAL A 78 -3.45 2.77 7.97
N GLN A 79 -3.04 3.97 7.57
CA GLN A 79 -2.22 4.84 8.42
C GLN A 79 -2.99 5.25 9.69
N ALA A 80 -4.28 5.56 9.56
CA ALA A 80 -5.13 5.92 10.69
C ALA A 80 -5.31 4.75 11.68
N SER A 81 -5.09 3.52 11.24
CA SER A 81 -5.12 2.32 12.08
C SER A 81 -3.74 2.00 12.69
N ASN A 82 -2.81 2.94 12.69
CA ASN A 82 -1.45 2.79 13.19
C ASN A 82 -0.59 1.79 12.39
N ILE A 83 -0.94 1.57 11.13
CA ILE A 83 -0.14 0.77 10.22
C ILE A 83 0.84 1.71 9.52
N LEU A 84 2.14 1.43 9.65
CA LEU A 84 3.16 2.19 8.96
C LEU A 84 3.25 1.73 7.51
N VAL A 85 3.37 2.68 6.59
CA VAL A 85 3.51 2.41 5.16
C VAL A 85 4.87 2.93 4.71
N TYR A 86 5.67 2.02 4.17
CA TYR A 86 6.99 2.31 3.60
C TYR A 86 6.97 2.09 2.10
N ALA A 87 7.81 2.81 1.39
CA ALA A 87 8.03 2.61 -0.04
C ALA A 87 9.54 2.66 -0.32
N PHE A 88 9.99 1.83 -1.25
CA PHE A 88 11.38 1.87 -1.68
C PHE A 88 11.67 3.10 -2.53
N ARG A 89 12.65 3.87 -2.12
CA ARG A 89 13.10 5.07 -2.85
C ARG A 89 13.51 4.74 -4.28
N GLU A 90 14.24 3.65 -4.50
CA GLU A 90 14.73 3.26 -5.81
C GLU A 90 13.61 3.02 -6.82
N TYR A 91 12.52 2.39 -6.39
CA TYR A 91 11.38 2.14 -7.28
C TYR A 91 10.60 3.40 -7.60
N LEU A 92 10.56 4.37 -6.69
CA LEU A 92 9.99 5.68 -6.96
C LEU A 92 10.83 6.43 -8.00
N ASP A 93 12.16 6.40 -7.84
CA ASP A 93 13.08 7.07 -8.75
C ASP A 93 13.00 6.47 -10.16
N GLU A 94 12.93 5.14 -10.27
CA GLU A 94 12.79 4.44 -11.55
C GLU A 94 11.50 4.84 -12.30
N ARG A 95 10.46 5.21 -11.56
CA ARG A 95 9.16 5.59 -12.13
C ARG A 95 8.95 7.09 -12.23
N GLY A 96 9.98 7.88 -11.89
CA GLY A 96 9.89 9.33 -11.96
C GLY A 96 8.88 9.93 -10.98
N ILE A 97 8.66 9.29 -9.84
CA ILE A 97 7.71 9.75 -8.83
C ILE A 97 8.46 10.59 -7.80
N PRO A 98 8.25 11.93 -7.75
CA PRO A 98 8.89 12.76 -6.75
C PRO A 98 8.25 12.58 -5.37
N GLU A 99 9.05 12.73 -4.34
CA GLU A 99 8.59 12.56 -2.95
C GLU A 99 7.40 13.47 -2.60
N VAL A 100 7.35 14.68 -3.19
CA VAL A 100 6.25 15.62 -2.92
C VAL A 100 4.89 15.13 -3.39
N ASP A 101 4.85 14.15 -4.29
CA ASP A 101 3.62 13.59 -4.82
C ASP A 101 3.09 12.42 -3.98
N LEU A 102 3.78 12.05 -2.91
CA LEU A 102 3.37 10.93 -2.07
C LEU A 102 2.30 11.32 -1.05
N VAL A 103 1.48 10.36 -0.69
CA VAL A 103 0.53 10.49 0.42
C VAL A 103 1.34 10.84 1.68
N LYS A 104 0.84 11.80 2.46
CA LYS A 104 1.50 12.24 3.69
C LYS A 104 1.67 11.06 4.66
N GLY A 105 2.85 10.97 5.25
CA GLY A 105 3.15 9.94 6.23
C GLY A 105 3.78 8.67 5.67
N VAL A 106 3.78 8.49 4.35
CA VAL A 106 4.52 7.38 3.73
C VAL A 106 6.01 7.59 3.97
N LYS A 107 6.66 6.57 4.51
CA LYS A 107 8.09 6.60 4.82
C LYS A 107 8.89 5.99 3.69
N LEU A 108 10.07 6.54 3.43
CA LEU A 108 10.95 6.04 2.38
C LEU A 108 12.08 5.21 2.99
N MET A 109 12.46 4.16 2.28
CA MET A 109 13.64 3.39 2.63
C MET A 109 14.41 2.96 1.38
N SER A 110 15.70 2.70 1.54
CA SER A 110 16.54 2.15 0.48
C SER A 110 16.48 0.63 0.51
N ARG A 111 16.61 0.00 -0.66
CA ARG A 111 16.73 -1.46 -0.76
C ARG A 111 17.90 -2.02 0.05
N ARG A 112 18.94 -1.22 0.29
CA ARG A 112 20.08 -1.61 1.13
C ARG A 112 19.69 -1.90 2.57
N GLU A 113 18.61 -1.28 3.04
CA GLU A 113 18.13 -1.41 4.41
C GLU A 113 17.24 -2.63 4.61
N LEU A 114 16.85 -3.31 3.52
CA LEU A 114 15.84 -4.37 3.57
C LEU A 114 16.20 -5.50 4.53
N GLY A 115 17.45 -5.97 4.50
CA GLY A 115 17.88 -7.08 5.36
C GLY A 115 17.69 -6.78 6.84
N LYS A 116 18.16 -5.63 7.30
CA LYS A 116 18.00 -5.21 8.70
C LYS A 116 16.55 -4.91 9.04
N PHE A 117 15.81 -4.37 8.07
CA PHE A 117 14.40 -4.06 8.24
C PHE A 117 13.57 -5.32 8.47
N VAL A 118 13.76 -6.34 7.63
CA VAL A 118 13.03 -7.62 7.73
C VAL A 118 13.30 -8.31 9.06
N ASP A 119 14.51 -8.20 9.60
CA ASP A 119 14.88 -8.82 10.88
C ASP A 119 14.06 -8.32 12.07
N ARG A 120 13.37 -7.21 11.92
CA ARG A 120 12.53 -6.63 12.99
C ARG A 120 11.14 -7.26 13.06
N PHE A 121 10.81 -8.16 12.14
CA PHE A 121 9.47 -8.75 12.03
C PHE A 121 9.48 -10.24 12.31
N ASP A 122 8.37 -10.73 12.85
CA ASP A 122 8.17 -12.15 13.14
C ASP A 122 7.72 -12.93 11.91
N SER A 123 7.00 -12.26 11.02
CA SER A 123 6.48 -12.86 9.78
C SER A 123 6.53 -11.86 8.65
N VAL A 124 6.69 -12.39 7.43
CA VAL A 124 6.64 -11.59 6.20
C VAL A 124 5.58 -12.19 5.28
N TRP A 125 4.61 -11.37 4.88
CA TRP A 125 3.60 -11.74 3.89
C TRP A 125 3.98 -11.09 2.55
N ASN A 126 3.90 -11.86 1.47
CA ASN A 126 4.20 -11.39 0.12
C ASN A 126 2.98 -11.50 -0.77
N TRP A 127 2.72 -10.42 -1.51
CA TRP A 127 1.56 -10.31 -2.40
C TRP A 127 1.97 -9.97 -3.83
#